data_b6a7087ea4653c84dd96de5f982c6808
#
_entry.id   b6a7087ea4653c84dd96de5f982c6808
#
_cell.length_a   1.000
_cell.length_b   1.000
_cell.length_c   1.000
_cell.angle_alpha   90.00
_cell.angle_beta   90.00
_cell.angle_gamma   90.00
#
_symmetry.space_group_name_H-M   'P 1'
#
loop_
_entity.id
_entity.type
_entity.pdbx_description
1 polymer ?
#
loop_
_entity_poly.entity_id
_entity_poly.type
_entity_poly.pdbx_seq_one_letter_code
_entity_poly.pdbx_strand_id
1 'polypeptide(L)'
;ISVTNNPEHIAELNEIKARYALELKSREDNTKRKITALRDKIQSNYEIWTHFITLTFKENVVDLKLAKERLKDWTKKMKLIFPEFQYIYVVEFHEKGGTHFHVICSMDPGKMVSNKKFNEVRRTWNWGTNTSGIDIKGINYKYVPKSKDSDKGELALKKADEKIKTIWSVGNYLTSYLKKDANATFLFGSKMYGSSTGLKKSIEITDPKKIANLEREL
;
A
#
# COMPACT_ATOMS: atom_id res chain seq x y z
N ILE A 1 41.18 20.55 -24.72
CA ILE A 1 40.78 19.20 -25.25
C ILE A 1 39.52 19.44 -26.05
N SER A 2 39.64 19.55 -27.39
CA SER A 2 38.51 19.74 -28.29
C SER A 2 37.73 18.43 -28.32
N VAL A 3 36.50 18.46 -27.82
CA VAL A 3 35.54 17.38 -28.02
C VAL A 3 35.25 17.36 -29.53
N THR A 4 35.77 16.35 -30.20
CA THR A 4 35.67 16.19 -31.64
C THR A 4 34.22 16.09 -32.05
N ASN A 5 33.75 17.00 -32.90
CA ASN A 5 32.47 16.91 -33.62
C ASN A 5 32.56 15.79 -34.69
N ASN A 6 32.83 14.56 -34.25
CA ASN A 6 32.80 13.40 -35.12
C ASN A 6 31.33 13.02 -35.35
N PRO A 7 30.83 13.06 -36.61
CA PRO A 7 29.44 12.72 -36.93
C PRO A 7 29.02 11.31 -36.44
N GLU A 8 29.94 10.35 -36.49
CA GLU A 8 29.70 8.98 -35.99
C GLU A 8 29.45 8.96 -34.46
N HIS A 9 30.27 9.71 -33.70
CA HIS A 9 30.11 9.82 -32.27
C HIS A 9 28.80 10.54 -31.86
N ILE A 10 28.40 11.55 -32.64
CA ILE A 10 27.13 12.24 -32.47
C ILE A 10 25.95 11.29 -32.75
N ALA A 11 26.05 10.47 -33.81
CA ALA A 11 25.03 9.48 -34.16
C ALA A 11 24.88 8.42 -33.03
N GLU A 12 25.98 7.89 -32.51
CA GLU A 12 26.02 6.94 -31.41
C GLU A 12 25.39 7.52 -30.13
N LEU A 13 25.74 8.76 -29.77
CA LEU A 13 25.14 9.46 -28.63
C LEU A 13 23.63 9.67 -28.79
N ASN A 14 23.15 9.96 -29.98
CA ASN A 14 21.75 10.13 -30.28
C ASN A 14 20.99 8.80 -30.18
N GLU A 15 21.59 7.70 -30.64
CA GLU A 15 21.02 6.36 -30.49
C GLU A 15 20.92 5.95 -29.02
N ILE A 16 21.96 6.17 -28.22
CA ILE A 16 21.97 5.94 -26.78
C ILE A 16 20.86 6.76 -26.10
N LYS A 17 20.73 8.04 -26.43
CA LYS A 17 19.66 8.90 -25.86
C LYS A 17 18.28 8.42 -26.26
N ALA A 18 18.05 8.01 -27.49
CA ALA A 18 16.78 7.51 -27.98
C ALA A 18 16.40 6.20 -27.24
N ARG A 19 17.35 5.28 -27.11
CA ARG A 19 17.15 4.02 -26.35
C ARG A 19 16.82 4.29 -24.89
N TYR A 20 17.55 5.21 -24.25
CA TYR A 20 17.28 5.60 -22.86
C TYR A 20 15.90 6.26 -22.70
N ALA A 21 15.47 7.11 -23.63
CA ALA A 21 14.14 7.71 -23.62
C ALA A 21 13.01 6.67 -23.75
N LEU A 22 13.19 5.67 -24.63
CA LEU A 22 12.24 4.55 -24.76
C LEU A 22 12.15 3.71 -23.48
N GLU A 23 13.29 3.46 -22.84
CA GLU A 23 13.33 2.72 -21.57
C GLU A 23 12.62 3.49 -20.45
N LEU A 24 12.85 4.81 -20.33
CA LEU A 24 12.15 5.65 -19.35
C LEU A 24 10.64 5.63 -19.58
N LYS A 25 10.18 5.79 -20.82
CA LYS A 25 8.76 5.72 -21.18
C LYS A 25 8.14 4.38 -20.81
N SER A 26 8.83 3.28 -21.11
CA SER A 26 8.38 1.92 -20.73
C SER A 26 8.23 1.77 -19.22
N ARG A 27 9.17 2.34 -18.44
CA ARG A 27 9.10 2.33 -16.96
C ARG A 27 7.91 3.13 -16.44
N GLU A 28 7.66 4.31 -17.00
CA GLU A 28 6.51 5.13 -16.63
C GLU A 28 5.19 4.39 -16.90
N ASP A 29 5.04 3.78 -18.06
CA ASP A 29 3.85 3.04 -18.45
C ASP A 29 3.65 1.80 -17.57
N ASN A 30 4.71 1.09 -17.22
CA ASN A 30 4.66 -0.01 -16.26
C ASN A 30 4.25 0.47 -14.86
N THR A 31 4.72 1.63 -14.44
CA THR A 31 4.35 2.22 -13.14
C THR A 31 2.88 2.63 -13.14
N LYS A 32 2.38 3.26 -14.20
CA LYS A 32 0.96 3.61 -14.36
C LYS A 32 0.07 2.36 -14.26
N ARG A 33 0.43 1.27 -14.96
CA ARG A 33 -0.30 -0.01 -14.89
C ARG A 33 -0.32 -0.60 -13.49
N LYS A 34 0.82 -0.58 -12.78
CA LYS A 34 0.91 -1.04 -11.38
C LYS A 34 0.03 -0.22 -10.44
N ILE A 35 0.01 1.11 -10.62
CA ILE A 35 -0.83 2.03 -9.84
C ILE A 35 -2.31 1.71 -10.06
N THR A 36 -2.74 1.58 -11.32
CA THR A 36 -4.12 1.21 -11.66
C THR A 36 -4.49 -0.13 -11.06
N ALA A 37 -3.69 -1.18 -11.28
CA ALA A 37 -3.93 -2.51 -10.75
C ALA A 37 -4.01 -2.55 -9.21
N LEU A 38 -3.18 -1.76 -8.52
CA LEU A 38 -3.25 -1.65 -7.05
C LEU A 38 -4.53 -0.95 -6.61
N ARG A 39 -4.90 0.16 -7.26
CA ARG A 39 -6.12 0.91 -6.96
C ARG A 39 -7.36 0.05 -7.16
N ASP A 40 -7.45 -0.62 -8.30
CA ASP A 40 -8.56 -1.50 -8.65
C ASP A 40 -8.70 -2.63 -7.63
N LYS A 41 -7.58 -3.23 -7.21
CA LYS A 41 -7.59 -4.27 -6.18
C LYS A 41 -8.07 -3.74 -4.84
N ILE A 42 -7.70 -2.54 -4.42
CA ILE A 42 -8.18 -1.91 -3.19
C ILE A 42 -9.68 -1.66 -3.28
N GLN A 43 -10.15 -1.12 -4.40
CA GLN A 43 -11.57 -0.78 -4.62
C GLN A 43 -12.46 -2.00 -4.74
N SER A 44 -12.05 -3.02 -5.49
CA SER A 44 -12.81 -4.28 -5.63
C SER A 44 -13.01 -5.03 -4.32
N ASN A 45 -12.27 -4.64 -3.27
CA ASN A 45 -12.32 -5.24 -1.95
C ASN A 45 -12.69 -4.22 -0.86
N TYR A 46 -13.35 -3.10 -1.22
CA TYR A 46 -13.63 -1.99 -0.30
C TYR A 46 -14.40 -2.41 0.96
N GLU A 47 -15.23 -3.43 0.85
CA GLU A 47 -16.10 -3.91 1.92
C GLU A 47 -15.32 -4.47 3.12
N ILE A 48 -14.17 -5.12 2.85
CA ILE A 48 -13.42 -5.84 3.88
C ILE A 48 -12.38 -4.98 4.61
N TRP A 49 -12.01 -3.82 4.05
CA TRP A 49 -10.98 -2.99 4.66
C TRP A 49 -11.47 -2.29 5.92
N THR A 50 -10.79 -2.53 7.01
CA THR A 50 -11.14 -1.99 8.33
C THR A 50 -10.05 -1.14 8.94
N HIS A 51 -8.78 -1.43 8.61
CA HIS A 51 -7.63 -0.75 9.21
C HIS A 51 -6.56 -0.39 8.18
N PHE A 52 -5.84 0.67 8.51
CA PHE A 52 -4.60 1.05 7.87
C PHE A 52 -3.47 0.96 8.90
N ILE A 53 -2.38 0.28 8.56
CA ILE A 53 -1.25 0.02 9.45
C ILE A 53 0.02 0.51 8.79
N THR A 54 0.84 1.23 9.56
CA THR A 54 2.23 1.53 9.18
C THR A 54 3.16 0.70 10.05
N LEU A 55 4.06 -0.04 9.42
CA LEU A 55 5.09 -0.84 10.06
C LEU A 55 6.44 -0.18 9.86
N THR A 56 7.07 0.18 10.97
CA THR A 56 8.36 0.87 11.01
C THR A 56 9.39 -0.01 11.71
N PHE A 57 10.55 -0.17 11.12
CA PHE A 57 11.67 -0.87 11.76
C PHE A 57 12.36 0.03 12.79
N LYS A 58 12.85 -0.55 13.86
CA LYS A 58 13.71 0.13 14.84
C LYS A 58 15.07 0.49 14.21
N GLU A 59 15.59 -0.42 13.41
CA GLU A 59 16.86 -0.27 12.71
C GLU A 59 16.62 0.17 11.27
N ASN A 60 17.61 0.79 10.65
CA ASN A 60 17.54 1.19 9.26
C ASN A 60 17.70 -0.04 8.33
N VAL A 61 16.61 -0.75 8.06
CA VAL A 61 16.60 -1.94 7.20
C VAL A 61 16.50 -1.52 5.75
N VAL A 62 17.63 -1.57 5.02
CA VAL A 62 17.71 -1.25 3.58
C VAL A 62 17.55 -2.48 2.69
N ASP A 63 17.83 -3.67 3.21
CA ASP A 63 17.63 -4.92 2.48
C ASP A 63 16.13 -5.24 2.35
N LEU A 64 15.61 -5.04 1.15
CA LEU A 64 14.20 -5.27 0.83
C LEU A 64 13.80 -6.75 0.96
N LYS A 65 14.71 -7.69 0.70
CA LYS A 65 14.43 -9.13 0.86
C LYS A 65 14.21 -9.46 2.32
N LEU A 66 15.13 -9.04 3.17
CA LEU A 66 15.01 -9.19 4.63
C LEU A 66 13.75 -8.50 5.17
N ALA A 67 13.46 -7.27 4.73
CA ALA A 67 12.26 -6.55 5.14
C ALA A 67 10.99 -7.33 4.79
N LYS A 68 10.90 -7.90 3.59
CA LYS A 68 9.75 -8.72 3.15
C LYS A 68 9.63 -10.04 3.88
N GLU A 69 10.73 -10.69 4.26
CA GLU A 69 10.72 -11.88 5.10
C GLU A 69 10.09 -11.57 6.47
N ARG A 70 10.49 -10.45 7.09
CA ARG A 70 9.91 -9.98 8.36
C ARG A 70 8.43 -9.63 8.23
N LEU A 71 8.02 -9.00 7.12
CA LEU A 71 6.62 -8.75 6.82
C LEU A 71 5.82 -10.05 6.69
N LYS A 72 6.37 -11.06 6.00
CA LYS A 72 5.75 -12.37 5.85
C LYS A 72 5.54 -13.05 7.21
N ASP A 73 6.52 -12.97 8.11
CA ASP A 73 6.37 -13.53 9.45
C ASP A 73 5.33 -12.76 10.29
N TRP A 74 5.28 -11.44 10.15
CA TRP A 74 4.24 -10.64 10.76
C TRP A 74 2.84 -11.04 10.26
N THR A 75 2.66 -11.20 8.95
CA THR A 75 1.35 -11.60 8.39
C THR A 75 0.90 -12.98 8.87
N LYS A 76 1.83 -13.92 9.12
CA LYS A 76 1.51 -15.21 9.74
C LYS A 76 0.97 -15.02 11.17
N LYS A 77 1.62 -14.18 12.00
CA LYS A 77 1.15 -13.88 13.35
C LYS A 77 -0.22 -13.21 13.33
N MET A 78 -0.46 -12.27 12.40
CA MET A 78 -1.76 -11.64 12.23
C MET A 78 -2.86 -12.64 11.89
N LYS A 79 -2.58 -13.65 11.05
CA LYS A 79 -3.54 -14.73 10.73
C LYS A 79 -3.85 -15.64 11.92
N LEU A 80 -2.93 -15.81 12.85
CA LEU A 80 -3.23 -16.54 14.10
C LEU A 80 -4.22 -15.78 14.99
N ILE A 81 -4.16 -14.44 15.00
CA ILE A 81 -5.06 -13.58 15.79
C ILE A 81 -6.41 -13.38 15.06
N PHE A 82 -6.35 -13.21 13.75
CA PHE A 82 -7.48 -12.96 12.85
C PHE A 82 -7.42 -13.97 11.68
N PRO A 83 -8.08 -15.13 11.76
CA PRO A 83 -8.02 -16.17 10.72
C PRO A 83 -8.36 -15.66 9.32
N GLU A 84 -9.33 -14.71 9.22
CA GLU A 84 -9.77 -14.07 7.97
C GLU A 84 -8.93 -12.83 7.58
N PHE A 85 -7.70 -12.73 8.10
CA PHE A 85 -6.84 -11.58 7.84
C PHE A 85 -6.46 -11.49 6.37
N GLN A 86 -6.97 -10.43 5.70
CA GLN A 86 -6.64 -10.06 4.34
C GLN A 86 -5.86 -8.74 4.36
N TYR A 87 -4.93 -8.57 3.43
CA TYR A 87 -4.12 -7.37 3.38
C TYR A 87 -3.61 -7.05 1.97
N ILE A 88 -3.32 -5.78 1.76
CA ILE A 88 -2.47 -5.27 0.68
C ILE A 88 -1.40 -4.41 1.34
N TYR A 89 -0.16 -4.55 0.94
CA TYR A 89 0.93 -3.70 1.42
C TYR A 89 1.63 -2.98 0.28
N VAL A 90 2.19 -1.83 0.59
CA VAL A 90 3.13 -1.08 -0.26
C VAL A 90 4.39 -0.82 0.54
N VAL A 91 5.53 -0.88 -0.14
CA VAL A 91 6.84 -0.53 0.41
C VAL A 91 7.07 0.95 0.21
N GLU A 92 7.59 1.63 1.23
CA GLU A 92 8.16 2.97 1.15
C GLU A 92 9.61 2.94 1.60
N PHE A 93 10.47 3.69 0.92
CA PHE A 93 11.82 3.97 1.37
C PHE A 93 11.93 5.39 1.89
N HIS A 94 12.52 5.53 3.07
CA HIS A 94 12.91 6.83 3.60
C HIS A 94 14.12 7.40 2.86
N GLU A 95 14.36 8.69 3.01
CA GLU A 95 15.55 9.38 2.44
C GLU A 95 16.87 8.71 2.83
N LYS A 96 16.94 8.10 4.01
CA LYS A 96 18.10 7.32 4.48
C LYS A 96 18.08 5.85 4.04
N GLY A 97 17.18 5.47 3.13
CA GLY A 97 17.05 4.12 2.58
C GLY A 97 16.33 3.10 3.46
N GLY A 98 15.86 3.47 4.65
CA GLY A 98 15.11 2.57 5.53
C GLY A 98 13.75 2.19 4.95
N THR A 99 13.38 0.91 5.11
CA THR A 99 12.13 0.36 4.59
C THR A 99 10.99 0.56 5.59
N HIS A 100 9.82 0.99 5.07
CA HIS A 100 8.55 0.99 5.78
C HIS A 100 7.51 0.22 4.99
N PHE A 101 6.51 -0.31 5.69
CA PHE A 101 5.35 -0.91 5.04
C PHE A 101 4.08 -0.16 5.43
N HIS A 102 3.31 0.20 4.41
CA HIS A 102 1.96 0.70 4.56
C HIS A 102 1.00 -0.40 4.16
N VAL A 103 0.11 -0.78 5.07
CA VAL A 103 -0.76 -1.96 4.93
C VAL A 103 -2.20 -1.55 5.11
N ILE A 104 -3.05 -1.80 4.11
CA ILE A 104 -4.50 -1.81 4.29
C ILE A 104 -4.93 -3.25 4.59
N CYS A 105 -5.76 -3.47 5.60
CA CYS A 105 -6.10 -4.82 6.03
C CYS A 105 -7.49 -4.95 6.64
N SER A 106 -7.94 -6.21 6.70
CA SER A 106 -9.14 -6.61 7.42
C SER A 106 -8.77 -7.08 8.83
N MET A 107 -9.34 -6.47 9.85
CA MET A 107 -9.31 -6.94 11.23
C MET A 107 -10.70 -6.73 11.83
N ASP A 108 -11.14 -7.62 12.70
CA ASP A 108 -12.43 -7.47 13.37
C ASP A 108 -12.40 -6.22 14.29
N PRO A 109 -13.17 -5.16 13.95
CA PRO A 109 -13.18 -3.94 14.75
C PRO A 109 -13.63 -4.20 16.19
N GLY A 110 -14.58 -5.10 16.42
CA GLY A 110 -15.08 -5.46 17.73
C GLY A 110 -13.99 -6.03 18.64
N LYS A 111 -13.08 -6.83 18.08
CA LYS A 111 -11.92 -7.34 18.83
C LYS A 111 -10.90 -6.24 19.13
N MET A 112 -10.76 -5.24 18.25
CA MET A 112 -9.78 -4.15 18.40
C MET A 112 -10.16 -3.09 19.46
N VAL A 113 -11.41 -3.09 19.94
CA VAL A 113 -11.85 -2.20 21.06
C VAL A 113 -11.13 -2.54 22.36
N SER A 114 -10.79 -3.82 22.56
CA SER A 114 -10.12 -4.27 23.77
C SER A 114 -8.65 -3.80 23.77
N ASN A 115 -8.25 -3.04 24.80
CA ASN A 115 -6.86 -2.65 25.02
C ASN A 115 -5.91 -3.87 25.03
N LYS A 116 -6.37 -5.01 25.57
CA LYS A 116 -5.60 -6.26 25.57
C LYS A 116 -5.32 -6.71 24.13
N LYS A 117 -6.35 -6.76 23.28
CA LYS A 117 -6.23 -7.21 21.88
C LYS A 117 -5.42 -6.21 21.04
N PHE A 118 -5.66 -4.92 21.24
CA PHE A 118 -4.89 -3.87 20.58
C PHE A 118 -3.38 -3.98 20.90
N ASN A 119 -3.03 -4.19 22.17
CA ASN A 119 -1.65 -4.39 22.61
C ASN A 119 -1.08 -5.72 22.11
N GLU A 120 -1.88 -6.79 22.00
CA GLU A 120 -1.47 -8.04 21.38
C GLU A 120 -1.06 -7.82 19.92
N VAL A 121 -1.88 -7.12 19.12
CA VAL A 121 -1.56 -6.75 17.73
C VAL A 121 -0.29 -5.92 17.66
N ARG A 122 -0.13 -4.91 18.51
CA ARG A 122 1.08 -4.08 18.54
C ARG A 122 2.35 -4.90 18.78
N ARG A 123 2.29 -5.91 19.62
CA ARG A 123 3.43 -6.79 19.92
C ARG A 123 3.78 -7.77 18.81
N THR A 124 2.94 -7.91 17.78
CA THR A 124 3.23 -8.81 16.64
C THR A 124 4.39 -8.31 15.79
N TRP A 125 4.62 -6.98 15.75
CA TRP A 125 5.72 -6.37 15.02
C TRP A 125 6.98 -6.25 15.89
N ASN A 126 7.74 -7.34 15.99
CA ASN A 126 8.89 -7.44 16.90
C ASN A 126 10.12 -6.62 16.45
N TRP A 127 10.12 -6.12 15.23
CA TRP A 127 11.26 -5.37 14.65
C TRP A 127 11.11 -3.86 14.76
N GLY A 128 10.00 -3.39 15.33
CA GLY A 128 9.76 -1.98 15.63
C GLY A 128 10.15 -1.60 17.04
N THR A 129 10.05 -0.32 17.35
CA THR A 129 10.13 0.14 18.74
C THR A 129 8.82 -0.19 19.46
N ASN A 130 8.85 -0.34 20.78
CA ASN A 130 7.67 -0.65 21.60
C ASN A 130 6.57 0.40 21.49
N THR A 131 6.90 1.65 21.16
CA THR A 131 5.97 2.78 21.14
C THR A 131 5.57 3.23 19.75
N SER A 132 6.44 3.10 18.73
CA SER A 132 6.25 3.67 17.40
C SER A 132 6.48 2.69 16.24
N GLY A 133 6.76 1.41 16.52
CA GLY A 133 7.03 0.42 15.47
C GLY A 133 5.81 0.02 14.65
N ILE A 134 4.61 0.20 15.20
CA ILE A 134 3.35 -0.08 14.50
C ILE A 134 2.33 1.01 14.82
N ASP A 135 1.86 1.70 13.79
CA ASP A 135 0.76 2.66 13.86
C ASP A 135 -0.50 2.02 13.24
N ILE A 136 -1.62 2.06 13.95
CA ILE A 136 -2.88 1.41 13.55
C ILE A 136 -3.99 2.44 13.53
N LYS A 137 -4.61 2.64 12.36
CA LYS A 137 -5.71 3.56 12.14
C LYS A 137 -6.95 2.82 11.64
N GLY A 138 -8.11 3.11 12.23
CA GLY A 138 -9.39 2.60 11.75
C GLY A 138 -9.83 3.29 10.46
N ILE A 139 -10.32 2.52 9.50
CA ILE A 139 -10.85 3.05 8.23
C ILE A 139 -12.37 3.22 8.32
N ASN A 140 -13.06 2.20 8.82
CA ASN A 140 -14.53 2.11 8.76
C ASN A 140 -15.23 2.57 10.01
N TYR A 141 -14.48 2.89 11.05
CA TYR A 141 -15.03 3.25 12.35
C TYR A 141 -14.18 4.34 13.00
N LYS A 142 -14.82 5.03 13.92
CA LYS A 142 -14.16 5.97 14.83
C LYS A 142 -14.47 5.57 16.26
N TYR A 143 -13.53 5.77 17.15
CA TYR A 143 -13.75 5.64 18.57
C TYR A 143 -14.57 6.83 19.06
N VAL A 144 -15.67 6.56 19.73
CA VAL A 144 -16.52 7.57 20.37
C VAL A 144 -16.43 7.37 21.88
N PRO A 145 -15.77 8.25 22.62
CA PRO A 145 -15.71 8.15 24.07
C PRO A 145 -17.11 8.32 24.68
N LYS A 146 -17.42 7.54 25.71
CA LYS A 146 -18.71 7.64 26.44
C LYS A 146 -18.83 8.95 27.25
N SER A 147 -17.69 9.53 27.65
CA SER A 147 -17.59 10.86 28.26
C SER A 147 -16.21 11.45 27.96
N LYS A 148 -16.05 12.79 28.20
CA LYS A 148 -14.74 13.46 27.96
C LYS A 148 -13.59 12.90 28.80
N ASP A 149 -13.90 12.25 29.94
CA ASP A 149 -12.92 11.73 30.91
C ASP A 149 -12.93 10.20 31.01
N SER A 150 -13.52 9.50 30.03
CA SER A 150 -13.69 8.05 30.08
C SER A 150 -12.78 7.32 29.09
N ASP A 151 -11.95 6.41 29.59
CA ASP A 151 -11.24 5.42 28.77
C ASP A 151 -12.18 4.38 28.13
N LYS A 152 -13.48 4.46 28.45
CA LYS A 152 -14.53 3.61 27.88
C LYS A 152 -15.21 4.35 26.74
N GLY A 153 -15.23 3.75 25.57
CA GLY A 153 -15.90 4.26 24.40
C GLY A 153 -16.48 3.16 23.55
N GLU A 154 -17.24 3.54 22.58
CA GLU A 154 -17.84 2.64 21.60
C GLU A 154 -17.25 2.89 20.23
N LEU A 155 -17.15 1.83 19.41
CA LEU A 155 -16.83 1.98 18.00
C LEU A 155 -18.10 2.35 17.25
N ALA A 156 -18.12 3.55 16.69
CA ALA A 156 -19.16 3.97 15.77
C ALA A 156 -18.71 3.68 14.34
N LEU A 157 -19.53 2.97 13.58
CA LEU A 157 -19.32 2.79 12.15
C LEU A 157 -19.44 4.15 11.43
N LYS A 158 -18.53 4.40 10.51
CA LYS A 158 -18.66 5.52 9.58
C LYS A 158 -19.81 5.26 8.62
N LYS A 159 -20.49 6.32 8.18
CA LYS A 159 -21.47 6.23 7.09
C LYS A 159 -20.80 5.66 5.83
N ALA A 160 -21.57 4.97 4.98
CA ALA A 160 -21.07 4.32 3.78
C ALA A 160 -20.25 5.26 2.89
N ASP A 161 -20.73 6.49 2.69
CA ASP A 161 -20.05 7.51 1.88
C ASP A 161 -18.71 7.94 2.48
N GLU A 162 -18.63 8.07 3.81
CA GLU A 162 -17.39 8.40 4.51
C GLU A 162 -16.38 7.25 4.41
N LYS A 163 -16.86 6.01 4.46
CA LYS A 163 -16.03 4.80 4.27
C LYS A 163 -15.42 4.78 2.88
N ILE A 164 -16.24 4.97 1.84
CA ILE A 164 -15.80 4.98 0.44
C ILE A 164 -14.76 6.09 0.23
N LYS A 165 -15.03 7.33 0.67
CA LYS A 165 -14.08 8.45 0.59
C LYS A 165 -12.76 8.13 1.29
N THR A 166 -12.80 7.49 2.47
CA THR A 166 -11.60 7.10 3.22
C THR A 166 -10.78 6.07 2.44
N ILE A 167 -11.42 5.06 1.86
CA ILE A 167 -10.75 4.02 1.07
C ILE A 167 -10.12 4.59 -0.20
N TRP A 168 -10.81 5.53 -0.88
CA TRP A 168 -10.25 6.27 -2.00
C TRP A 168 -9.00 7.06 -1.60
N SER A 169 -9.05 7.76 -0.47
CA SER A 169 -7.92 8.52 0.07
C SER A 169 -6.74 7.59 0.41
N VAL A 170 -7.00 6.46 1.08
CA VAL A 170 -5.98 5.45 1.39
C VAL A 170 -5.41 4.84 0.10
N GLY A 171 -6.24 4.55 -0.90
CA GLY A 171 -5.80 4.04 -2.20
C GLY A 171 -4.86 5.02 -2.92
N ASN A 172 -5.21 6.31 -2.95
CA ASN A 172 -4.37 7.36 -3.52
C ASN A 172 -3.07 7.54 -2.74
N TYR A 173 -3.13 7.48 -1.41
CA TYR A 173 -1.95 7.53 -0.54
C TYR A 173 -1.01 6.36 -0.80
N LEU A 174 -1.52 5.13 -0.83
CA LEU A 174 -0.72 3.95 -1.13
C LEU A 174 -0.07 4.00 -2.53
N THR A 175 -0.81 4.47 -3.54
CA THR A 175 -0.29 4.57 -4.90
C THR A 175 0.74 5.69 -5.07
N SER A 176 0.75 6.71 -4.20
CA SER A 176 1.74 7.79 -4.25
C SER A 176 3.17 7.29 -4.02
N TYR A 177 3.35 6.25 -3.20
CA TYR A 177 4.65 5.62 -2.97
C TYR A 177 5.20 4.95 -4.23
N LEU A 178 4.34 4.31 -5.03
CA LEU A 178 4.76 3.72 -6.30
C LEU A 178 5.23 4.78 -7.31
N LYS A 179 4.68 6.00 -7.24
CA LYS A 179 5.13 7.12 -8.07
C LYS A 179 6.48 7.66 -7.61
N LYS A 180 6.63 7.84 -6.28
CA LYS A 180 7.86 8.38 -5.67
C LYS A 180 9.07 7.52 -6.01
N ASP A 181 8.92 6.20 -5.96
CA ASP A 181 10.00 5.24 -6.13
C ASP A 181 10.17 4.75 -7.59
N ALA A 182 9.34 5.23 -8.53
CA ALA A 182 9.36 4.79 -9.93
C ALA A 182 10.72 5.00 -10.62
N ASN A 183 11.47 6.02 -10.20
CA ASN A 183 12.76 6.39 -10.75
C ASN A 183 13.97 5.85 -9.96
N ALA A 184 13.72 5.12 -8.86
CA ALA A 184 14.80 4.58 -8.04
C ALA A 184 15.44 3.36 -8.74
N THR A 185 16.65 3.52 -9.22
CA THR A 185 17.38 2.50 -10.00
C THR A 185 17.68 1.23 -9.21
N PHE A 186 17.86 1.33 -7.87
CA PHE A 186 18.13 0.20 -7.00
C PHE A 186 16.91 -0.72 -6.76
N LEU A 187 15.70 -0.28 -7.18
CA LEU A 187 14.46 -1.05 -7.06
C LEU A 187 14.12 -1.86 -8.31
N PHE A 188 15.04 -1.92 -9.26
CA PHE A 188 14.85 -2.62 -10.51
C PHE A 188 14.43 -4.08 -10.30
N GLY A 189 13.30 -4.46 -10.91
CA GLY A 189 12.76 -5.83 -10.77
C GLY A 189 12.09 -6.15 -9.43
N SER A 190 12.13 -5.25 -8.44
CA SER A 190 11.54 -5.49 -7.13
C SER A 190 10.03 -5.22 -7.13
N LYS A 191 9.26 -6.12 -6.51
CA LYS A 191 7.84 -5.89 -6.26
C LYS A 191 7.68 -4.90 -5.10
N MET A 192 7.16 -3.70 -5.38
CA MET A 192 6.94 -2.64 -4.39
C MET A 192 5.62 -2.76 -3.64
N TYR A 193 4.75 -3.68 -4.04
CA TYR A 193 3.52 -3.99 -3.33
C TYR A 193 3.20 -5.47 -3.45
N GLY A 194 2.35 -5.94 -2.56
CA GLY A 194 1.84 -7.31 -2.57
C GLY A 194 0.55 -7.43 -1.77
N SER A 195 -0.08 -8.59 -1.84
CA SER A 195 -1.35 -8.84 -1.18
C SER A 195 -1.47 -10.29 -0.73
N SER A 196 -2.38 -10.53 0.20
CA SER A 196 -2.88 -11.88 0.50
C SER A 196 -3.57 -12.50 -0.72
N THR A 197 -3.71 -13.82 -0.68
CA THR A 197 -4.53 -14.59 -1.64
C THR A 197 -6.01 -14.45 -1.29
N GLY A 198 -6.90 -14.71 -2.27
CA GLY A 198 -8.35 -14.71 -2.05
C GLY A 198 -9.04 -13.35 -2.18
N LEU A 199 -8.32 -12.26 -2.47
CA LEU A 199 -8.92 -10.99 -2.79
C LEU A 199 -9.68 -11.04 -4.12
N LYS A 200 -10.83 -10.36 -4.19
CA LYS A 200 -11.60 -10.18 -5.44
C LYS A 200 -10.71 -9.52 -6.49
N LYS A 201 -10.80 -10.00 -7.73
CA LYS A 201 -10.17 -9.33 -8.87
C LYS A 201 -11.10 -8.26 -9.40
N SER A 202 -10.55 -7.17 -9.92
CA SER A 202 -11.33 -6.20 -10.71
C SER A 202 -11.89 -6.89 -11.97
N ILE A 203 -13.11 -6.55 -12.32
CA ILE A 203 -13.76 -7.01 -13.56
C ILE A 203 -13.70 -5.83 -14.51
N GLU A 204 -13.04 -6.02 -15.63
CA GLU A 204 -13.08 -5.06 -16.74
C GLU A 204 -14.35 -5.28 -17.54
N ILE A 205 -15.23 -4.28 -17.57
CA ILE A 205 -16.46 -4.32 -18.35
C ILE A 205 -16.17 -3.63 -19.68
N THR A 206 -16.00 -4.44 -20.72
CA THR A 206 -15.71 -3.97 -22.08
C THR A 206 -16.94 -3.95 -22.98
N ASP A 207 -18.07 -4.55 -22.54
CA ASP A 207 -19.32 -4.58 -23.29
C ASP A 207 -20.03 -3.23 -23.21
N PRO A 208 -20.20 -2.50 -24.35
CA PRO A 208 -20.84 -1.18 -24.37
C PRO A 208 -22.27 -1.18 -23.83
N LYS A 209 -23.03 -2.28 -24.03
CA LYS A 209 -24.40 -2.41 -23.52
C LYS A 209 -24.43 -2.51 -22.00
N LYS A 210 -23.47 -3.24 -21.40
CA LYS A 210 -23.34 -3.33 -19.94
C LYS A 210 -22.92 -2.00 -19.34
N ILE A 211 -22.00 -1.27 -20.00
CA ILE A 211 -21.58 0.07 -19.58
C ILE A 211 -22.78 1.03 -19.58
N ALA A 212 -23.54 1.09 -20.69
CA ALA A 212 -24.70 1.96 -20.82
C ALA A 212 -25.84 1.63 -19.81
N ASN A 213 -25.99 0.36 -19.42
CA ASN A 213 -26.96 -0.01 -18.37
C ASN A 213 -26.50 0.45 -16.99
N LEU A 214 -25.22 0.28 -16.65
CA LEU A 214 -24.65 0.75 -15.37
C LEU A 214 -24.70 2.28 -15.24
N GLU A 215 -24.48 3.03 -16.34
CA GLU A 215 -24.59 4.49 -16.36
C GLU A 215 -26.02 5.00 -16.14
N ARG A 216 -27.05 4.17 -16.43
CA ARG A 216 -28.47 4.52 -16.17
C ARG A 216 -28.90 4.21 -14.75
N GLU A 217 -28.20 3.33 -14.04
CA GLU A 217 -28.48 2.94 -12.66
C GLU A 217 -27.76 3.82 -11.62
N LEU A 218 -26.81 4.68 -12.05
CA LEU A 218 -26.05 5.64 -11.24
C LEU A 218 -26.67 7.03 -11.33
#